data_e7a92366b8d9b87e7de1a4a42327ce0c
#
_entry.id   e7a92366b8d9b87e7de1a4a42327ce0c
#
_cell.length_a   1.000
_cell.length_b   1.000
_cell.length_c   1.000
_cell.angle_alpha   90.00
_cell.angle_beta   90.00
_cell.angle_gamma   90.00
#
_symmetry.space_group_name_H-M   'P 1'
#
loop_
_entity.id
_entity.type
_entity.pdbx_description
1 polymer ?
#
loop_
_entity_poly.entity_id
_entity_poly.type
_entity_poly.pdbx_seq_one_letter_code
_entity_poly.pdbx_strand_id
1 'polypeptide(L)'
;MLSYEEIEYACEIFVELGIEKIRLTGGEPMMRQDIETIIRKLAKLKNSDELQLVDPSREQKPSSETVKFVGLKDLALTTNGYFLPDRARALQHAGLDRITISLDSLKRDVFKQMTGVDVLDRVLNGIAAAKQAGLEPIKINAVIVRGHNEDEVADFAAFAREHDVKMRFIEYMPLDSGHDWSRNDVVSGREIRERIEARFPLLPLVVARGSETSSRFCFADGAPGEIGIIAPVTEPFCGACSRIRLTADGQIRTCLFSTVEHSLRDVMRSGASRAETIEFIESVVMKKEPRHYINDPTFVAPSRSMSFIGG
;
A
#
# COMPACT_ATOMS: atom_id res chain seq x y z
N MET A 1 8.84 -18.04 5.35
CA MET A 1 8.54 -16.69 5.86
C MET A 1 9.83 -16.04 6.33
N LEU A 2 9.99 -14.74 6.11
CA LEU A 2 11.09 -13.97 6.69
C LEU A 2 10.87 -13.79 8.21
N SER A 3 11.97 -13.78 8.98
CA SER A 3 11.96 -13.34 10.37
C SER A 3 11.83 -11.81 10.46
N TYR A 4 11.61 -11.26 11.66
CA TYR A 4 11.59 -9.81 11.84
C TYR A 4 12.97 -9.18 11.64
N GLU A 5 14.02 -9.91 11.97
CA GLU A 5 15.41 -9.49 11.75
C GLU A 5 15.75 -9.44 10.26
N GLU A 6 15.30 -10.43 9.48
CA GLU A 6 15.48 -10.45 8.02
C GLU A 6 14.70 -9.30 7.35
N ILE A 7 13.49 -8.98 7.84
CA ILE A 7 12.71 -7.84 7.35
C ILE A 7 13.39 -6.51 7.71
N GLU A 8 13.86 -6.35 8.94
CA GLU A 8 14.59 -5.17 9.39
C GLU A 8 15.83 -4.95 8.52
N TYR A 9 16.67 -5.96 8.37
CA TYR A 9 17.87 -5.91 7.54
C TYR A 9 17.58 -5.53 6.07
N ALA A 10 16.56 -6.13 5.46
CA ALA A 10 16.15 -5.78 4.11
C ALA A 10 15.66 -4.32 4.02
N CYS A 11 14.88 -3.86 5.00
CA CYS A 11 14.37 -2.49 5.05
C CYS A 11 15.47 -1.46 5.30
N GLU A 12 16.50 -1.78 6.10
CA GLU A 12 17.69 -0.94 6.26
C GLU A 12 18.36 -0.70 4.91
N ILE A 13 18.59 -1.77 4.12
CA ILE A 13 19.17 -1.65 2.79
C ILE A 13 18.26 -0.85 1.85
N PHE A 14 16.95 -1.09 1.88
CA PHE A 14 16.02 -0.31 1.05
C PHE A 14 16.07 1.18 1.38
N VAL A 15 16.16 1.55 2.65
CA VAL A 15 16.27 2.95 3.09
C VAL A 15 17.63 3.53 2.69
N GLU A 16 18.72 2.77 2.78
CA GLU A 16 20.05 3.15 2.27
C GLU A 16 20.02 3.43 0.77
N LEU A 17 19.26 2.65 0.00
CA LEU A 17 19.04 2.84 -1.44
C LEU A 17 18.04 3.95 -1.77
N GLY A 18 17.56 4.72 -0.77
CA GLY A 18 16.71 5.88 -0.97
C GLY A 18 15.20 5.60 -0.89
N ILE A 19 14.78 4.47 -0.35
CA ILE A 19 13.35 4.23 -0.08
C ILE A 19 12.93 5.07 1.14
N GLU A 20 12.02 6.01 0.91
CA GLU A 20 11.52 6.94 1.92
C GLU A 20 10.20 6.48 2.57
N LYS A 21 9.51 5.50 1.98
CA LYS A 21 8.18 5.07 2.42
C LYS A 21 8.08 3.55 2.48
N ILE A 22 7.73 3.03 3.64
CA ILE A 22 7.47 1.61 3.84
C ILE A 22 6.00 1.42 4.20
N ARG A 23 5.37 0.43 3.58
CA ARG A 23 4.01 0.01 3.92
C ARG A 23 3.99 -1.46 4.27
N LEU A 24 3.62 -1.73 5.49
CA LEU A 24 3.33 -3.08 5.94
C LEU A 24 1.94 -3.50 5.44
N THR A 25 1.88 -4.67 4.84
CA THR A 25 0.67 -5.27 4.30
C THR A 25 0.83 -6.79 4.28
N GLY A 26 0.00 -7.51 3.57
CA GLY A 26 0.11 -8.96 3.46
C GLY A 26 -1.26 -9.53 3.11
N GLY A 27 -1.66 -10.67 3.64
CA GLY A 27 -3.07 -11.03 3.83
C GLY A 27 -3.65 -10.05 4.86
N GLU A 28 -3.56 -10.42 6.14
CA GLU A 28 -3.83 -9.45 7.22
C GLU A 28 -2.56 -9.33 8.10
N PRO A 29 -1.85 -8.20 8.08
CA PRO A 29 -0.57 -8.06 8.78
C PRO A 29 -0.71 -8.17 10.31
N MET A 30 -1.86 -7.78 10.88
CA MET A 30 -2.11 -7.88 12.32
C MET A 30 -2.37 -9.29 12.82
N MET A 31 -2.52 -10.29 11.94
CA MET A 31 -2.50 -11.70 12.32
C MET A 31 -1.09 -12.20 12.64
N ARG A 32 -0.06 -11.49 12.21
CA ARG A 32 1.31 -11.82 12.59
C ARG A 32 1.52 -11.47 14.05
N GLN A 33 1.99 -12.43 14.84
CA GLN A 33 2.26 -12.23 16.25
C GLN A 33 3.27 -11.09 16.44
N ASP A 34 3.02 -10.23 17.44
CA ASP A 34 3.90 -9.11 17.83
C ASP A 34 4.28 -8.17 16.67
N ILE A 35 3.31 -7.83 15.78
CA ILE A 35 3.52 -6.91 14.66
C ILE A 35 4.09 -5.56 15.12
N GLU A 36 3.78 -5.11 16.33
CA GLU A 36 4.35 -3.91 16.93
C GLU A 36 5.87 -3.96 17.06
N THR A 37 6.45 -5.14 17.17
CA THR A 37 7.90 -5.32 17.23
C THR A 37 8.57 -4.92 15.93
N ILE A 38 8.07 -5.38 14.78
CA ILE A 38 8.63 -4.95 13.50
C ILE A 38 8.36 -3.47 13.25
N ILE A 39 7.19 -2.94 13.63
CA ILE A 39 6.91 -1.50 13.52
C ILE A 39 7.92 -0.69 14.30
N ARG A 40 8.24 -1.05 15.56
CA ARG A 40 9.28 -0.38 16.37
C ARG A 40 10.67 -0.44 15.73
N LYS A 41 11.04 -1.59 15.17
CA LYS A 41 12.30 -1.75 14.46
C LYS A 41 12.38 -0.82 13.24
N LEU A 42 11.36 -0.81 12.40
CA LEU A 42 11.31 0.06 11.21
C LEU A 42 11.17 1.54 11.55
N ALA A 43 10.51 1.91 12.65
CA ALA A 43 10.40 3.28 13.09
C ALA A 43 11.77 3.92 13.45
N LYS A 44 12.76 3.12 13.86
CA LYS A 44 14.13 3.58 14.09
C LYS A 44 14.79 4.10 12.82
N LEU A 45 14.41 3.57 11.65
CA LEU A 45 14.94 4.00 10.37
C LEU A 45 14.54 5.43 9.97
N LYS A 46 13.64 6.08 10.74
CA LYS A 46 13.26 7.48 10.55
C LYS A 46 14.35 8.45 11.04
N ASN A 47 15.16 8.04 12.00
CA ASN A 47 16.20 8.85 12.61
C ASN A 47 17.53 8.59 11.89
N SER A 48 17.82 9.36 10.86
CA SER A 48 19.05 9.24 10.07
C SER A 48 20.35 9.47 10.87
N ASP A 49 20.27 10.11 12.04
CA ASP A 49 21.45 10.42 12.87
C ASP A 49 22.00 9.20 13.62
N GLU A 50 21.23 8.10 13.74
CA GLU A 50 21.68 6.85 14.40
C GLU A 50 22.19 5.79 13.43
N LEU A 51 22.00 5.95 12.13
CA LEU A 51 22.51 5.05 11.10
C LEU A 51 23.93 5.46 10.68
N GLN A 52 24.86 5.41 11.63
CA GLN A 52 26.29 5.35 11.32
C GLN A 52 26.59 3.97 10.75
N LEU A 53 26.41 3.83 9.45
CA LEU A 53 26.94 2.67 8.72
C LEU A 53 28.46 2.76 8.74
N VAL A 54 29.06 2.16 9.73
CA VAL A 54 30.49 1.92 9.77
C VAL A 54 30.76 0.81 8.75
N ASP A 55 31.08 1.18 7.52
CA ASP A 55 31.77 0.30 6.59
C ASP A 55 33.28 0.46 6.82
N PRO A 56 33.93 -0.50 7.50
CA PRO A 56 35.38 -0.45 7.75
C PRO A 56 36.19 -0.61 6.45
N SER A 57 35.58 -0.94 5.32
CA SER A 57 36.29 -1.25 4.06
C SER A 57 36.27 -0.12 3.03
N ARG A 58 35.56 0.99 3.29
CA ARG A 58 35.60 2.19 2.43
C ARG A 58 36.72 3.14 2.84
N GLU A 59 37.96 2.73 2.64
CA GLU A 59 39.06 3.68 2.56
C GLU A 59 38.98 4.50 1.26
N GLN A 60 38.71 5.77 1.43
CA GLN A 60 39.12 6.92 0.63
C GLN A 60 38.95 6.86 -0.92
N LYS A 61 37.84 7.42 -1.39
CA LYS A 61 37.92 8.31 -2.57
C LYS A 61 37.09 9.58 -2.27
N PRO A 62 37.70 10.76 -2.32
CA PRO A 62 36.98 12.01 -2.17
C PRO A 62 36.33 12.39 -3.51
N SER A 63 35.08 12.00 -3.73
CA SER A 63 34.24 12.67 -4.70
C SER A 63 33.17 13.43 -3.93
N SER A 64 33.13 14.73 -4.16
CA SER A 64 32.43 15.77 -3.44
C SER A 64 30.91 15.80 -3.66
N GLU A 65 30.24 14.68 -3.54
CA GLU A 65 28.79 14.63 -3.37
C GLU A 65 28.49 13.81 -2.13
N THR A 66 28.31 14.54 -1.01
CA THR A 66 27.73 13.98 0.19
C THR A 66 26.29 13.59 -0.14
N VAL A 67 26.08 12.32 -0.53
CA VAL A 67 24.73 11.78 -0.64
C VAL A 67 24.12 11.90 0.76
N LYS A 68 23.26 12.91 0.96
CA LYS A 68 22.51 13.05 2.20
C LYS A 68 21.64 11.81 2.33
N PHE A 69 21.97 10.98 3.27
CA PHE A 69 21.13 9.85 3.66
C PHE A 69 19.80 10.41 4.16
N VAL A 70 18.72 10.15 3.44
CA VAL A 70 17.38 10.59 3.83
C VAL A 70 16.71 9.37 4.45
N GLY A 71 16.60 9.33 5.77
CA GLY A 71 15.94 8.26 6.49
C GLY A 71 14.49 8.02 6.06
N LEU A 72 13.86 6.98 6.59
CA LEU A 72 12.46 6.66 6.33
C LEU A 72 11.55 7.82 6.75
N LYS A 73 10.72 8.32 5.83
CA LYS A 73 9.80 9.44 6.07
C LYS A 73 8.38 9.00 6.43
N ASP A 74 7.98 7.78 6.05
CA ASP A 74 6.59 7.35 6.12
C ASP A 74 6.51 5.84 6.37
N LEU A 75 6.01 5.46 7.52
CA LEU A 75 5.73 4.06 7.89
C LEU A 75 4.21 3.87 8.02
N ALA A 76 3.64 3.11 7.10
CA ALA A 76 2.21 2.89 7.01
C ALA A 76 1.85 1.41 7.12
N LEU A 77 0.60 1.12 7.47
CA LEU A 77 0.05 -0.23 7.49
C LEU A 77 -1.27 -0.25 6.71
N THR A 78 -1.50 -1.32 5.94
CA THR A 78 -2.80 -1.62 5.31
C THR A 78 -3.40 -2.84 5.99
N THR A 79 -4.68 -2.77 6.37
CA THR A 79 -5.38 -3.79 7.15
C THR A 79 -6.85 -3.88 6.76
N ASN A 80 -7.48 -5.01 7.05
CA ASN A 80 -8.94 -5.17 7.01
C ASN A 80 -9.68 -4.48 8.16
N GLY A 81 -8.97 -3.89 9.13
CA GLY A 81 -9.52 -3.11 10.21
C GLY A 81 -10.04 -3.92 11.42
N TYR A 82 -10.14 -5.24 11.32
CA TYR A 82 -10.74 -6.10 12.34
C TYR A 82 -10.10 -5.97 13.73
N PHE A 83 -8.77 -5.86 13.79
CA PHE A 83 -8.02 -5.80 15.05
C PHE A 83 -7.80 -4.38 15.58
N LEU A 84 -8.17 -3.35 14.82
CA LEU A 84 -7.91 -1.95 15.18
C LEU A 84 -8.58 -1.49 16.48
N PRO A 85 -9.82 -1.90 16.83
CA PRO A 85 -10.42 -1.47 18.09
C PRO A 85 -9.53 -1.73 19.30
N ASP A 86 -8.80 -2.84 19.27
CA ASP A 86 -7.97 -3.29 20.40
C ASP A 86 -6.50 -2.85 20.28
N ARG A 87 -6.00 -2.59 19.05
CA ARG A 87 -4.57 -2.45 18.80
C ARG A 87 -4.12 -1.09 18.24
N ALA A 88 -5.02 -0.20 17.85
CA ALA A 88 -4.67 1.06 17.20
C ALA A 88 -3.67 1.90 18.02
N ARG A 89 -3.86 2.02 19.34
CA ARG A 89 -2.92 2.75 20.23
C ARG A 89 -1.55 2.07 20.30
N ALA A 90 -1.51 0.74 20.38
CA ALA A 90 -0.24 0.00 20.43
C ALA A 90 0.57 0.16 19.13
N LEU A 91 -0.10 0.17 17.97
CA LEU A 91 0.52 0.42 16.67
C LEU A 91 1.11 1.83 16.59
N GLN A 92 0.35 2.83 17.04
CA GLN A 92 0.81 4.22 17.08
C GLN A 92 2.01 4.39 18.03
N HIS A 93 1.94 3.84 19.24
CA HIS A 93 3.06 3.87 20.20
C HIS A 93 4.30 3.12 19.69
N ALA A 94 4.11 2.12 18.82
CA ALA A 94 5.22 1.44 18.15
C ALA A 94 5.89 2.30 17.08
N GLY A 95 5.31 3.44 16.70
CA GLY A 95 5.86 4.38 15.72
C GLY A 95 5.24 4.30 14.32
N LEU A 96 4.06 3.66 14.18
CA LEU A 96 3.28 3.73 12.94
C LEU A 96 2.76 5.15 12.74
N ASP A 97 2.90 5.71 11.52
CA ASP A 97 2.45 7.07 11.23
C ASP A 97 0.97 7.11 10.86
N ARG A 98 0.55 6.22 9.99
CA ARG A 98 -0.79 6.26 9.40
C ARG A 98 -1.27 4.90 8.96
N ILE A 99 -2.57 4.82 8.73
CA ILE A 99 -3.21 3.56 8.39
C ILE A 99 -4.05 3.67 7.09
N THR A 100 -4.12 2.55 6.39
CA THR A 100 -5.09 2.33 5.31
C THR A 100 -5.96 1.15 5.70
N ILE A 101 -7.28 1.31 5.61
CA ILE A 101 -8.26 0.29 5.96
C ILE A 101 -8.99 -0.14 4.68
N SER A 102 -9.04 -1.44 4.43
CA SER A 102 -9.84 -1.99 3.33
C SER A 102 -11.28 -2.16 3.80
N LEU A 103 -12.21 -1.53 3.07
CA LEU A 103 -13.65 -1.56 3.37
C LEU A 103 -14.42 -1.45 2.06
N ASP A 104 -14.93 -2.57 1.56
CA ASP A 104 -15.54 -2.63 0.23
C ASP A 104 -17.05 -2.37 0.25
N SER A 105 -17.69 -2.30 1.42
CA SER A 105 -19.11 -1.95 1.53
C SER A 105 -19.42 -1.32 2.90
N LEU A 106 -20.40 -0.39 2.91
CA LEU A 106 -21.04 0.18 4.10
C LEU A 106 -22.34 -0.53 4.47
N LYS A 107 -22.82 -1.43 3.60
CA LYS A 107 -24.04 -2.22 3.79
C LYS A 107 -23.67 -3.61 4.31
N ARG A 108 -24.23 -4.00 5.44
CA ARG A 108 -23.88 -5.24 6.15
C ARG A 108 -23.96 -6.48 5.27
N ASP A 109 -25.05 -6.61 4.52
CA ASP A 109 -25.28 -7.80 3.69
C ASP A 109 -24.29 -7.86 2.51
N VAL A 110 -24.01 -6.71 1.86
CA VAL A 110 -23.03 -6.61 0.79
C VAL A 110 -21.62 -6.86 1.33
N PHE A 111 -21.27 -6.25 2.48
CA PHE A 111 -19.98 -6.49 3.13
C PHE A 111 -19.77 -7.98 3.43
N LYS A 112 -20.79 -8.64 4.01
CA LYS A 112 -20.75 -10.07 4.30
C LYS A 112 -20.64 -10.92 3.03
N GLN A 113 -21.33 -10.53 1.97
CA GLN A 113 -21.25 -11.25 0.67
C GLN A 113 -19.84 -11.13 0.08
N MET A 114 -19.23 -9.95 0.10
CA MET A 114 -17.91 -9.70 -0.50
C MET A 114 -16.76 -10.27 0.32
N THR A 115 -16.86 -10.23 1.66
CA THR A 115 -15.76 -10.63 2.57
C THR A 115 -15.90 -12.05 3.13
N GLY A 116 -17.09 -12.64 3.05
CA GLY A 116 -17.41 -13.93 3.67
C GLY A 116 -17.67 -13.87 5.18
N VAL A 117 -17.54 -12.69 5.82
CA VAL A 117 -17.68 -12.54 7.28
C VAL A 117 -18.57 -11.36 7.65
N ASP A 118 -19.25 -11.46 8.78
CA ASP A 118 -20.19 -10.44 9.29
C ASP A 118 -19.54 -9.63 10.42
N VAL A 119 -18.64 -8.71 10.06
CA VAL A 119 -17.86 -7.93 11.03
C VAL A 119 -17.81 -6.42 10.73
N LEU A 120 -18.75 -5.92 9.93
CA LEU A 120 -18.76 -4.51 9.50
C LEU A 120 -18.66 -3.53 10.68
N ASP A 121 -19.49 -3.70 11.72
CA ASP A 121 -19.50 -2.81 12.88
C ASP A 121 -18.12 -2.75 13.56
N ARG A 122 -17.41 -3.89 13.59
CA ARG A 122 -16.07 -3.95 14.16
C ARG A 122 -15.05 -3.18 13.35
N VAL A 123 -15.16 -3.22 12.02
CA VAL A 123 -14.30 -2.45 11.11
C VAL A 123 -14.57 -0.95 11.25
N LEU A 124 -15.84 -0.53 11.32
CA LEU A 124 -16.22 0.87 11.54
C LEU A 124 -15.71 1.39 12.90
N ASN A 125 -15.84 0.58 13.96
CA ASN A 125 -15.25 0.88 15.27
C ASN A 125 -13.71 0.96 15.19
N GLY A 126 -13.08 0.18 14.31
CA GLY A 126 -11.65 0.22 14.03
C GLY A 126 -11.21 1.55 13.41
N ILE A 127 -12.01 2.13 12.51
CA ILE A 127 -11.77 3.45 11.93
C ILE A 127 -11.78 4.52 13.03
N ALA A 128 -12.79 4.48 13.90
CA ALA A 128 -12.89 5.40 15.03
C ALA A 128 -11.70 5.26 16.01
N ALA A 129 -11.30 4.02 16.33
CA ALA A 129 -10.15 3.76 17.18
C ALA A 129 -8.84 4.24 16.58
N ALA A 130 -8.64 4.07 15.27
CA ALA A 130 -7.47 4.58 14.55
C ALA A 130 -7.38 6.12 14.61
N LYS A 131 -8.54 6.80 14.44
CA LYS A 131 -8.63 8.26 14.56
C LYS A 131 -8.30 8.73 15.97
N GLN A 132 -8.87 8.08 16.98
CA GLN A 132 -8.57 8.38 18.40
C GLN A 132 -7.11 8.13 18.77
N ALA A 133 -6.45 7.19 18.11
CA ALA A 133 -5.04 6.91 18.32
C ALA A 133 -4.11 7.88 17.57
N GLY A 134 -4.61 8.75 16.69
CA GLY A 134 -3.80 9.69 15.91
C GLY A 134 -3.09 9.04 14.72
N LEU A 135 -3.56 7.90 14.20
CA LEU A 135 -3.02 7.26 13.00
C LEU A 135 -3.51 7.96 11.72
N GLU A 136 -3.17 9.21 11.55
CA GLU A 136 -3.66 10.08 10.47
C GLU A 136 -2.60 10.37 9.40
N PRO A 137 -3.04 10.64 8.15
CA PRO A 137 -4.42 10.57 7.67
C PRO A 137 -4.91 9.13 7.51
N ILE A 138 -6.15 8.89 7.96
CA ILE A 138 -6.81 7.60 7.72
C ILE A 138 -7.20 7.52 6.25
N LYS A 139 -6.80 6.43 5.62
CA LYS A 139 -7.21 6.11 4.24
C LYS A 139 -8.12 4.89 4.25
N ILE A 140 -9.20 4.97 3.49
CA ILE A 140 -10.10 3.84 3.27
C ILE A 140 -10.01 3.45 1.80
N ASN A 141 -9.71 2.19 1.53
CA ASN A 141 -9.70 1.64 0.18
C ASN A 141 -10.97 0.82 -0.03
N ALA A 142 -11.68 1.06 -1.11
CA ALA A 142 -12.76 0.20 -1.60
C ALA A 142 -12.48 -0.20 -3.04
N VAL A 143 -12.51 -1.48 -3.32
CA VAL A 143 -12.54 -2.02 -4.69
C VAL A 143 -13.99 -1.98 -5.16
N ILE A 144 -14.24 -1.30 -6.26
CA ILE A 144 -15.60 -1.18 -6.80
C ILE A 144 -15.80 -2.22 -7.89
N VAL A 145 -16.79 -3.08 -7.67
CA VAL A 145 -17.13 -4.20 -8.54
C VAL A 145 -18.58 -4.05 -9.01
N ARG A 146 -18.78 -4.10 -10.32
CA ARG A 146 -20.11 -4.00 -10.94
C ARG A 146 -20.99 -5.15 -10.49
N GLY A 147 -22.26 -4.87 -10.19
CA GLY A 147 -23.23 -5.85 -9.68
C GLY A 147 -23.08 -6.16 -8.20
N HIS A 148 -22.13 -5.51 -7.49
CA HIS A 148 -21.91 -5.74 -6.05
C HIS A 148 -22.06 -4.47 -5.20
N ASN A 149 -21.17 -3.50 -5.37
CA ASN A 149 -21.07 -2.32 -4.50
C ASN A 149 -20.98 -0.99 -5.24
N GLU A 150 -21.16 -0.95 -6.56
CA GLU A 150 -21.09 0.28 -7.34
C GLU A 150 -22.16 1.32 -6.95
N ASP A 151 -23.26 0.88 -6.37
CA ASP A 151 -24.32 1.78 -5.89
C ASP A 151 -23.96 2.49 -4.58
N GLU A 152 -22.90 2.05 -3.89
CA GLU A 152 -22.43 2.64 -2.63
C GLU A 152 -21.39 3.75 -2.83
N VAL A 153 -20.97 4.04 -4.06
CA VAL A 153 -19.92 5.02 -4.36
C VAL A 153 -20.23 6.40 -3.77
N ALA A 154 -21.49 6.87 -3.92
CA ALA A 154 -21.90 8.15 -3.35
C ALA A 154 -22.05 8.12 -1.82
N ASP A 155 -22.39 6.97 -1.25
CA ASP A 155 -22.48 6.78 0.21
C ASP A 155 -21.10 6.76 0.83
N PHE A 156 -20.11 6.13 0.21
CA PHE A 156 -18.71 6.24 0.61
C PHE A 156 -18.16 7.66 0.55
N ALA A 157 -18.58 8.45 -0.45
CA ALA A 157 -18.21 9.87 -0.51
C ALA A 157 -18.86 10.66 0.64
N ALA A 158 -20.11 10.37 0.99
CA ALA A 158 -20.77 10.94 2.18
C ALA A 158 -20.03 10.55 3.46
N PHE A 159 -19.64 9.27 3.59
CA PHE A 159 -18.86 8.77 4.72
C PHE A 159 -17.51 9.49 4.85
N ALA A 160 -16.81 9.74 3.73
CA ALA A 160 -15.55 10.47 3.74
C ALA A 160 -15.70 11.89 4.29
N ARG A 161 -16.80 12.59 3.92
CA ARG A 161 -17.15 13.93 4.43
C ARG A 161 -17.46 13.94 5.92
N GLU A 162 -18.28 12.98 6.37
CA GLU A 162 -18.74 12.89 7.75
C GLU A 162 -17.59 12.58 8.71
N HIS A 163 -16.70 11.67 8.32
CA HIS A 163 -15.64 11.17 9.20
C HIS A 163 -14.28 11.82 8.96
N ASP A 164 -14.16 12.75 7.99
CA ASP A 164 -12.89 13.40 7.60
C ASP A 164 -11.80 12.38 7.29
N VAL A 165 -12.09 11.48 6.37
CA VAL A 165 -11.16 10.43 5.92
C VAL A 165 -10.86 10.56 4.42
N LYS A 166 -9.77 9.95 3.99
CA LYS A 166 -9.40 9.89 2.57
C LYS A 166 -9.94 8.61 1.95
N MET A 167 -11.07 8.73 1.26
CA MET A 167 -11.66 7.61 0.54
C MET A 167 -10.93 7.35 -0.76
N ARG A 168 -10.58 6.11 -1.05
CA ARG A 168 -9.94 5.67 -2.28
C ARG A 168 -10.76 4.58 -2.95
N PHE A 169 -11.28 4.91 -4.10
CA PHE A 169 -11.96 3.97 -4.98
C PHE A 169 -10.95 3.34 -5.91
N ILE A 170 -10.99 2.03 -6.03
CA ILE A 170 -10.04 1.24 -6.81
C ILE A 170 -10.82 0.44 -7.84
N GLU A 171 -10.45 0.52 -9.11
CA GLU A 171 -10.99 -0.36 -10.13
C GLU A 171 -10.66 -1.83 -9.84
N TYR A 172 -11.61 -2.71 -10.08
CA TYR A 172 -11.42 -4.15 -9.93
C TYR A 172 -10.34 -4.67 -10.88
N MET A 173 -9.36 -5.39 -10.35
CA MET A 173 -8.17 -5.88 -11.04
C MET A 173 -8.11 -7.41 -11.07
N PRO A 174 -7.49 -8.05 -12.08
CA PRO A 174 -7.33 -9.51 -12.17
C PRO A 174 -6.26 -10.04 -11.20
N LEU A 175 -6.52 -9.94 -9.89
CA LEU A 175 -5.64 -10.36 -8.79
C LEU A 175 -6.36 -11.27 -7.79
N ASP A 176 -7.53 -11.71 -8.12
CA ASP A 176 -8.32 -12.67 -7.36
C ASP A 176 -7.80 -14.09 -7.52
N SER A 177 -7.98 -14.89 -6.48
CA SER A 177 -7.53 -16.30 -6.47
C SER A 177 -8.41 -17.23 -7.32
N GLY A 178 -9.63 -16.81 -7.62
CA GLY A 178 -10.59 -17.58 -8.42
C GLY A 178 -10.36 -17.47 -9.92
N HIS A 179 -9.60 -16.46 -10.36
CA HIS A 179 -9.46 -16.09 -11.78
C HIS A 179 -10.81 -15.78 -12.47
N ASP A 180 -11.80 -15.32 -11.70
CA ASP A 180 -13.15 -14.99 -12.17
C ASP A 180 -13.26 -13.55 -12.70
N TRP A 181 -12.14 -12.81 -12.71
CA TRP A 181 -12.13 -11.42 -13.17
C TRP A 181 -12.63 -11.28 -14.61
N SER A 182 -13.59 -10.41 -14.80
CA SER A 182 -14.08 -9.98 -16.10
C SER A 182 -13.95 -8.48 -16.25
N ARG A 183 -13.60 -8.01 -17.45
CA ARG A 183 -13.60 -6.59 -17.76
C ARG A 183 -14.98 -5.95 -17.62
N ASN A 184 -16.02 -6.71 -17.76
CA ASN A 184 -17.43 -6.25 -17.60
C ASN A 184 -17.74 -5.87 -16.15
N ASP A 185 -17.00 -6.43 -15.17
CA ASP A 185 -17.20 -6.15 -13.75
C ASP A 185 -16.45 -4.92 -13.29
N VAL A 186 -15.67 -4.30 -14.19
CA VAL A 186 -14.93 -3.08 -13.89
C VAL A 186 -15.86 -1.87 -13.96
N VAL A 187 -15.94 -1.13 -12.87
CA VAL A 187 -16.52 0.22 -12.84
C VAL A 187 -15.38 1.19 -13.06
N SER A 188 -15.38 1.92 -14.17
CA SER A 188 -14.28 2.80 -14.54
C SER A 188 -14.11 3.97 -13.59
N GLY A 189 -12.88 4.47 -13.45
CA GLY A 189 -12.59 5.65 -12.64
C GLY A 189 -13.44 6.87 -13.04
N ARG A 190 -13.76 7.01 -14.32
CA ARG A 190 -14.69 8.03 -14.83
C ARG A 190 -16.10 7.83 -14.28
N GLU A 191 -16.63 6.62 -14.39
CA GLU A 191 -17.96 6.30 -13.90
C GLU A 191 -18.06 6.48 -12.38
N ILE A 192 -17.04 6.08 -11.63
CA ILE A 192 -16.96 6.32 -10.18
C ILE A 192 -17.06 7.83 -9.89
N ARG A 193 -16.30 8.63 -10.61
CA ARG A 193 -16.32 10.08 -10.45
C ARG A 193 -17.70 10.67 -10.78
N GLU A 194 -18.30 10.29 -11.88
CA GLU A 194 -19.63 10.76 -12.30
C GLU A 194 -20.71 10.44 -11.25
N ARG A 195 -20.68 9.24 -10.66
CA ARG A 195 -21.59 8.83 -9.58
C ARG A 195 -21.41 9.69 -8.33
N ILE A 196 -20.20 10.09 -7.98
CA ILE A 196 -19.95 10.99 -6.84
C ILE A 196 -20.42 12.40 -7.19
N GLU A 197 -20.08 12.93 -8.36
CA GLU A 197 -20.39 14.29 -8.79
C GLU A 197 -21.90 14.53 -8.96
N ALA A 198 -22.68 13.49 -9.20
CA ALA A 198 -24.14 13.56 -9.19
C ALA A 198 -24.72 14.01 -7.83
N ARG A 199 -23.99 13.80 -6.73
CA ARG A 199 -24.42 14.19 -5.38
C ARG A 199 -23.49 15.23 -4.73
N PHE A 200 -22.19 15.17 -4.99
CA PHE A 200 -21.17 16.00 -4.38
C PHE A 200 -20.19 16.50 -5.45
N PRO A 201 -20.30 17.75 -5.91
CA PRO A 201 -19.36 18.33 -6.86
C PRO A 201 -17.92 18.25 -6.36
N LEU A 202 -16.99 17.84 -7.23
CA LEU A 202 -15.59 17.65 -6.92
C LEU A 202 -14.69 18.63 -7.64
N LEU A 203 -13.64 19.09 -6.97
CA LEU A 203 -12.55 19.86 -7.55
C LEU A 203 -11.26 19.03 -7.54
N PRO A 204 -10.51 18.97 -8.65
CA PRO A 204 -9.25 18.25 -8.68
C PRO A 204 -8.23 18.94 -7.77
N LEU A 205 -7.53 18.15 -6.98
CA LEU A 205 -6.36 18.61 -6.22
C LEU A 205 -5.16 18.63 -7.17
N VAL A 206 -4.75 19.84 -7.55
CA VAL A 206 -3.58 20.07 -8.40
C VAL A 206 -2.32 19.92 -7.57
N VAL A 207 -1.88 18.68 -7.37
CA VAL A 207 -0.61 18.36 -6.71
C VAL A 207 0.28 17.65 -7.73
N ALA A 208 1.57 17.90 -7.71
CA ALA A 208 2.50 17.14 -8.54
C ALA A 208 2.30 15.65 -8.26
N ARG A 209 1.84 14.91 -9.26
CA ARG A 209 1.39 13.51 -9.09
C ARG A 209 2.52 12.60 -8.59
N GLY A 210 3.76 12.84 -9.03
CA GLY A 210 4.90 11.98 -8.70
C GLY A 210 4.57 10.50 -8.89
N SER A 211 4.87 9.68 -7.88
CA SER A 211 4.55 8.24 -7.86
C SER A 211 3.17 7.92 -7.25
N GLU A 212 2.31 8.93 -7.00
CA GLU A 212 0.97 8.69 -6.46
C GLU A 212 0.08 7.89 -7.43
N THR A 213 -0.69 6.96 -6.87
CA THR A 213 -1.54 6.06 -7.67
C THR A 213 -2.91 6.62 -7.95
N SER A 214 -3.40 7.55 -7.11
CA SER A 214 -4.75 8.09 -7.18
C SER A 214 -4.79 9.46 -7.82
N SER A 215 -5.76 9.71 -8.68
CA SER A 215 -6.25 11.05 -8.99
C SER A 215 -7.03 11.55 -7.78
N ARG A 216 -6.72 12.76 -7.27
CA ARG A 216 -7.23 13.26 -5.99
C ARG A 216 -8.17 14.42 -6.19
N PHE A 217 -9.22 14.48 -5.37
CA PHE A 217 -10.25 15.50 -5.43
C PHE A 217 -10.65 15.94 -4.02
N CYS A 218 -10.97 17.21 -3.86
CA CYS A 218 -11.68 17.74 -2.70
C CYS A 218 -13.15 18.05 -3.08
N PHE A 219 -13.98 18.21 -2.06
CA PHE A 219 -15.37 18.62 -2.26
C PHE A 219 -15.45 20.11 -2.57
N ALA A 220 -16.21 20.50 -3.59
CA ALA A 220 -16.28 21.86 -4.08
C ALA A 220 -16.90 22.85 -3.06
N ASP A 221 -17.68 22.35 -2.12
CA ASP A 221 -18.28 23.12 -1.03
C ASP A 221 -17.36 23.29 0.20
N GLY A 222 -16.11 22.81 0.12
CA GLY A 222 -15.15 22.92 1.20
C GLY A 222 -15.35 21.93 2.34
N ALA A 223 -16.24 20.95 2.20
CA ALA A 223 -16.41 19.91 3.22
C ALA A 223 -15.11 19.11 3.43
N PRO A 224 -14.88 18.58 4.65
CA PRO A 224 -13.70 17.77 4.96
C PRO A 224 -13.71 16.44 4.20
N GLY A 225 -12.59 15.73 4.29
CA GLY A 225 -12.38 14.48 3.57
C GLY A 225 -11.78 14.69 2.17
N GLU A 226 -11.37 13.59 1.57
CA GLU A 226 -10.71 13.59 0.25
C GLU A 226 -11.18 12.37 -0.54
N ILE A 227 -11.37 12.53 -1.84
CA ILE A 227 -11.66 11.44 -2.77
C ILE A 227 -10.42 11.16 -3.61
N GLY A 228 -10.02 9.90 -3.65
CA GLY A 228 -8.97 9.38 -4.52
C GLY A 228 -9.53 8.32 -5.46
N ILE A 229 -9.18 8.37 -6.73
CA ILE A 229 -9.58 7.36 -7.72
C ILE A 229 -8.32 6.70 -8.27
N ILE A 230 -8.25 5.39 -8.15
CA ILE A 230 -7.15 4.54 -8.61
C ILE A 230 -7.67 3.69 -9.76
N ALA A 231 -7.34 4.09 -10.97
CA ALA A 231 -7.89 3.52 -12.20
C ALA A 231 -6.81 2.79 -13.03
N PRO A 232 -6.25 1.67 -12.54
CA PRO A 232 -5.16 0.97 -13.22
C PRO A 232 -5.61 0.29 -14.52
N VAL A 233 -6.90 -0.04 -14.65
CA VAL A 233 -7.44 -0.76 -15.81
C VAL A 233 -7.78 0.21 -16.95
N THR A 234 -8.45 1.33 -16.64
CA THR A 234 -8.93 2.27 -17.66
C THR A 234 -7.99 3.45 -17.89
N GLU A 235 -7.25 3.87 -16.85
CA GLU A 235 -6.30 5.00 -16.90
C GLU A 235 -4.96 4.63 -16.25
N PRO A 236 -4.16 3.74 -16.88
CA PRO A 236 -2.88 3.28 -16.33
C PRO A 236 -1.92 4.43 -16.01
N PHE A 237 -1.25 4.34 -14.84
CA PHE A 237 -0.33 5.36 -14.33
C PHE A 237 1.09 4.82 -14.10
N CYS A 238 1.53 3.88 -14.92
CA CYS A 238 2.77 3.12 -14.72
C CYS A 238 4.05 3.95 -14.91
N GLY A 239 4.03 4.98 -15.76
CA GLY A 239 5.23 5.72 -16.15
C GLY A 239 6.00 6.40 -15.00
N ALA A 240 5.34 6.68 -13.87
CA ALA A 240 5.95 7.26 -12.67
C ALA A 240 5.96 6.28 -11.47
N CYS A 241 5.76 4.98 -11.70
CA CYS A 241 5.65 4.01 -10.62
C CYS A 241 7.02 3.66 -10.01
N SER A 242 7.26 4.08 -8.76
CA SER A 242 8.47 3.79 -7.99
C SER A 242 8.32 2.64 -6.98
N ARG A 243 7.22 1.87 -7.03
CA ARG A 243 6.93 0.83 -6.01
C ARG A 243 7.65 -0.47 -6.33
N ILE A 244 8.20 -1.08 -5.29
CA ILE A 244 8.63 -2.48 -5.24
C ILE A 244 7.92 -3.17 -4.10
N ARG A 245 7.90 -4.48 -4.08
CA ARG A 245 7.29 -5.29 -3.03
C ARG A 245 8.26 -6.34 -2.55
N LEU A 246 8.30 -6.53 -1.24
CA LEU A 246 8.94 -7.68 -0.60
C LEU A 246 7.83 -8.54 -0.01
N THR A 247 7.69 -9.76 -0.51
CA THR A 247 6.68 -10.70 0.00
C THR A 247 7.13 -11.30 1.35
N ALA A 248 6.18 -11.82 2.10
CA ALA A 248 6.46 -12.42 3.41
C ALA A 248 7.39 -13.64 3.34
N ASP A 249 7.50 -14.30 2.20
CA ASP A 249 8.44 -15.39 1.93
C ASP A 249 9.75 -14.92 1.29
N GLY A 250 9.96 -13.60 1.17
CA GLY A 250 11.22 -12.98 0.81
C GLY A 250 11.49 -12.84 -0.68
N GLN A 251 10.42 -12.75 -1.49
CA GLN A 251 10.54 -12.48 -2.93
C GLN A 251 10.41 -10.97 -3.20
N ILE A 252 11.30 -10.39 -4.00
CA ILE A 252 11.13 -9.04 -4.53
C ILE A 252 10.29 -9.13 -5.82
N ARG A 253 9.28 -8.27 -5.89
CA ARG A 253 8.45 -8.05 -7.09
C ARG A 253 8.54 -6.59 -7.50
N THR A 254 8.86 -6.34 -8.74
CA THR A 254 9.01 -4.99 -9.31
C THR A 254 7.69 -4.37 -9.73
N CYS A 255 6.68 -5.20 -10.03
CA CYS A 255 5.32 -4.79 -10.37
C CYS A 255 4.29 -5.65 -9.62
N LEU A 256 3.10 -5.09 -9.38
CA LEU A 256 1.96 -5.82 -8.83
C LEU A 256 1.56 -7.01 -9.73
N PHE A 257 1.63 -6.80 -11.05
CA PHE A 257 1.26 -7.77 -12.06
C PHE A 257 2.44 -8.58 -12.59
N SER A 258 3.64 -8.44 -12.00
CA SER A 258 4.78 -9.25 -12.41
C SER A 258 4.52 -10.72 -12.19
N THR A 259 4.87 -11.55 -13.17
CA THR A 259 4.90 -13.01 -13.06
C THR A 259 6.26 -13.53 -12.60
N VAL A 260 7.27 -12.62 -12.53
CA VAL A 260 8.64 -12.94 -12.11
C VAL A 260 8.85 -12.48 -10.68
N GLU A 261 9.52 -13.33 -9.92
CA GLU A 261 9.90 -13.08 -8.53
C GLU A 261 11.40 -13.30 -8.35
N HIS A 262 12.02 -12.53 -7.46
CA HIS A 262 13.45 -12.58 -7.19
C HIS A 262 13.70 -12.85 -5.70
N SER A 263 14.34 -13.95 -5.37
CA SER A 263 14.50 -14.40 -3.98
C SER A 263 15.58 -13.63 -3.24
N LEU A 264 15.20 -12.56 -2.57
CA LEU A 264 16.09 -11.86 -1.62
C LEU A 264 16.42 -12.74 -0.42
N ARG A 265 15.43 -13.54 0.04
CA ARG A 265 15.64 -14.47 1.15
C ARG A 265 16.80 -15.42 0.90
N ASP A 266 16.88 -16.01 -0.29
CA ASP A 266 17.92 -17.00 -0.57
C ASP A 266 19.31 -16.32 -0.66
N VAL A 267 19.38 -15.09 -1.14
CA VAL A 267 20.59 -14.27 -1.12
C VAL A 267 21.03 -13.99 0.32
N MET A 268 20.14 -13.50 1.18
CA MET A 268 20.45 -13.24 2.59
C MET A 268 20.90 -14.52 3.34
N ARG A 269 20.26 -15.66 3.05
CA ARG A 269 20.52 -16.93 3.74
C ARG A 269 21.73 -17.69 3.17
N SER A 270 22.22 -17.33 1.99
CA SER A 270 23.45 -17.92 1.44
C SER A 270 24.73 -17.39 2.10
N GLY A 271 24.61 -16.41 3.00
CA GLY A 271 25.74 -15.75 3.63
C GLY A 271 26.32 -14.62 2.79
N ALA A 272 25.57 -14.10 1.82
CA ALA A 272 25.97 -12.94 1.05
C ALA A 272 26.27 -11.73 1.95
N SER A 273 27.33 -11.03 1.64
CA SER A 273 27.68 -9.77 2.30
C SER A 273 26.61 -8.70 2.06
N ARG A 274 26.65 -7.62 2.86
CA ARG A 274 25.77 -6.47 2.67
C ARG A 274 25.92 -5.87 1.26
N ALA A 275 27.14 -5.75 0.76
CA ALA A 275 27.44 -5.22 -0.57
C ALA A 275 26.80 -6.08 -1.67
N GLU A 276 26.97 -7.40 -1.62
CA GLU A 276 26.35 -8.33 -2.57
C GLU A 276 24.83 -8.30 -2.51
N THR A 277 24.25 -8.11 -1.32
CA THR A 277 22.80 -7.95 -1.14
C THR A 277 22.30 -6.64 -1.77
N ILE A 278 23.02 -5.53 -1.62
CA ILE A 278 22.74 -4.25 -2.27
C ILE A 278 22.77 -4.41 -3.80
N GLU A 279 23.85 -4.97 -4.33
CA GLU A 279 24.02 -5.19 -5.78
C GLU A 279 22.88 -6.05 -6.35
N PHE A 280 22.48 -7.11 -5.62
CA PHE A 280 21.35 -7.92 -6.02
C PHE A 280 20.06 -7.09 -6.09
N ILE A 281 19.74 -6.29 -5.06
CA ILE A 281 18.52 -5.46 -5.02
C ILE A 281 18.52 -4.46 -6.17
N GLU A 282 19.64 -3.76 -6.42
CA GLU A 282 19.79 -2.82 -7.53
C GLU A 282 19.56 -3.52 -8.87
N SER A 283 20.15 -4.70 -9.07
CA SER A 283 19.99 -5.49 -10.30
C SER A 283 18.53 -5.89 -10.55
N VAL A 284 17.76 -6.15 -9.47
CA VAL A 284 16.33 -6.45 -9.57
C VAL A 284 15.50 -5.21 -9.87
N VAL A 285 15.81 -4.08 -9.23
CA VAL A 285 15.11 -2.80 -9.47
C VAL A 285 15.28 -2.35 -10.92
N MET A 286 16.45 -2.54 -11.51
CA MET A 286 16.71 -2.23 -12.93
C MET A 286 15.89 -3.08 -13.91
N LYS A 287 15.34 -4.21 -13.48
CA LYS A 287 14.44 -5.05 -14.29
C LYS A 287 12.97 -4.65 -14.18
N LYS A 288 12.67 -3.52 -13.51
CA LYS A 288 11.30 -3.06 -13.34
C LYS A 288 10.62 -2.83 -14.68
N GLU A 289 9.44 -3.43 -14.83
CA GLU A 289 8.63 -3.32 -16.03
C GLU A 289 8.17 -1.86 -16.26
N PRO A 290 8.24 -1.35 -17.50
CA PRO A 290 7.85 0.04 -17.81
C PRO A 290 6.34 0.26 -17.59
N ARG A 291 5.55 -0.81 -17.70
CA ARG A 291 4.11 -0.79 -17.42
C ARG A 291 3.60 -2.18 -17.06
N HIS A 292 2.43 -2.27 -16.42
CA HIS A 292 1.65 -3.50 -16.42
C HIS A 292 0.95 -3.67 -17.78
N TYR A 293 0.74 -4.89 -18.19
CA TYR A 293 0.20 -5.21 -19.53
C TYR A 293 -1.26 -5.68 -19.46
N ILE A 294 -2.03 -5.26 -18.44
CA ILE A 294 -3.41 -5.73 -18.18
C ILE A 294 -4.37 -5.54 -19.37
N ASN A 295 -4.09 -4.57 -20.23
CA ASN A 295 -4.88 -4.28 -21.44
C ASN A 295 -4.29 -4.92 -22.70
N ASP A 296 -3.20 -5.65 -22.57
CA ASP A 296 -2.57 -6.34 -23.68
C ASP A 296 -3.20 -7.73 -23.86
N PRO A 297 -3.47 -8.16 -25.10
CA PRO A 297 -4.01 -9.51 -25.37
C PRO A 297 -3.14 -10.66 -24.85
N THR A 298 -1.84 -10.40 -24.65
CA THR A 298 -0.88 -11.38 -24.11
C THR A 298 -0.74 -11.35 -22.60
N PHE A 299 -1.55 -10.54 -21.91
CA PHE A 299 -1.49 -10.43 -20.47
C PHE A 299 -1.77 -11.75 -19.76
N VAL A 300 -0.88 -12.12 -18.86
CA VAL A 300 -1.03 -13.25 -17.94
C VAL A 300 -1.15 -12.72 -16.53
N ALA A 301 -2.25 -13.03 -15.86
CA ALA A 301 -2.43 -12.67 -14.47
C ALA A 301 -1.39 -13.38 -13.58
N PRO A 302 -0.91 -12.74 -12.50
CA PRO A 302 -0.04 -13.39 -11.54
C PRO A 302 -0.70 -14.63 -10.94
N SER A 303 0.08 -15.66 -10.71
CA SER A 303 -0.41 -16.90 -10.06
C SER A 303 -0.71 -16.73 -8.56
N ARG A 304 -0.13 -15.69 -7.93
CA ARG A 304 -0.37 -15.35 -6.52
C ARG A 304 -1.47 -14.31 -6.41
N SER A 305 -2.42 -14.56 -5.51
CA SER A 305 -3.47 -13.58 -5.20
C SER A 305 -2.93 -12.35 -4.47
N MET A 306 -3.75 -11.31 -4.42
CA MET A 306 -3.42 -10.04 -3.75
C MET A 306 -2.96 -10.23 -2.30
N SER A 307 -3.54 -11.19 -1.57
CA SER A 307 -3.19 -11.52 -0.19
C SER A 307 -1.76 -12.05 -0.01
N PHE A 308 -1.15 -12.58 -1.05
CA PHE A 308 0.24 -13.07 -1.00
C PHE A 308 1.25 -12.03 -1.47
N ILE A 309 0.86 -11.11 -2.34
CA ILE A 309 1.78 -10.14 -2.94
C ILE A 309 1.71 -8.76 -2.30
N GLY A 310 0.79 -8.58 -1.36
CA GLY A 310 0.64 -7.35 -0.60
C GLY A 310 -0.17 -6.29 -1.33
N GLY A 311 -1.41 -6.08 -0.91
CA GLY A 311 -2.36 -5.13 -1.46
C GLY A 311 -2.74 -4.01 -0.51
#